data_99b254c5fcd59e27adb53374a7b2bfda
#
_entry.id   99b254c5fcd59e27adb53374a7b2bfda
#
_cell.length_a   1.000
_cell.length_b   1.000
_cell.length_c   1.000
_cell.angle_alpha   90.00
_cell.angle_beta   90.00
_cell.angle_gamma   90.00
#
_symmetry.space_group_name_H-M   'P 1'
#
loop_
_entity.id
_entity.type
_entity.pdbx_description
1 polymer ?
#
loop_
_entity_poly.entity_id
_entity_poly.type
_entity_poly.pdbx_seq_one_letter_code
_entity_poly.pdbx_strand_id
1 'polypeptide(L)'
;KEGMTFPEALALLADRAGVTLERPDGRRGRSKGTAGAMEKALAFFRRSLAGPQGESARRYLERRGISVADAATFELGWAPPSWDSLKRELDASGIPAGDAMAAGLLAGEGTRVYDRFRGRVIFPIRDLQGRLVAFGGRLVDGEGAKYINSPEGELYSKRRTLYLLNAAKSPIREKGRSILVEGYMDAIKLHMAGFPETVASLGTALAEEQADLLKRFADQCLICYDSDAAGQEATIRGMYTLQKSGLDIRVVVLPTGKDPDDVVSAPGGREDFLGLIKGSEPLPLFHIRVKGEELSDERRKTAARREIIESLAGLPPLEANRHITQVAQGLGLLLPEMVDLLREARRSLGRVGKKGIPGPESVYMYEDRGVPGGGRPSDPWEAAFCYLLWTDETKRAEVEPARALELLSEEGAKFVALSILSEDSTEELRSRWAEAGDDYPMRLISTGWGHCAKNGEREDMWDIVLSALETMRSKDRFDALREKHARGEASPEEMREYLELARKLKRRDR
;
A
#
# COMPACT_ATOMS: atom_id res chain seq x y z
N LYS A 1 -0.74 -20.48 -0.91
CA LYS A 1 -2.01 -19.97 -0.35
C LYS A 1 -1.80 -19.16 0.94
N GLU A 2 -0.63 -19.27 1.60
CA GLU A 2 -0.29 -18.57 2.87
C GLU A 2 0.46 -17.24 2.65
N GLY A 3 0.63 -16.76 1.40
CA GLY A 3 1.37 -15.54 1.08
C GLY A 3 2.89 -15.68 1.33
N MET A 4 3.39 -16.88 1.37
CA MET A 4 4.81 -17.17 1.54
C MET A 4 5.48 -17.35 0.19
N THR A 5 6.73 -16.88 0.06
CA THR A 5 7.61 -17.20 -1.07
C THR A 5 8.01 -18.68 -1.02
N PHE A 6 8.46 -19.24 -2.14
CA PHE A 6 8.92 -20.64 -2.19
C PHE A 6 10.00 -20.94 -1.14
N PRO A 7 11.04 -20.12 -0.93
CA PRO A 7 12.02 -20.35 0.13
C PRO A 7 11.42 -20.33 1.55
N GLU A 8 10.45 -19.46 1.83
CA GLU A 8 9.75 -19.40 3.11
C GLU A 8 8.88 -20.63 3.33
N ALA A 9 8.16 -21.07 2.32
CA ALA A 9 7.34 -22.28 2.36
C ALA A 9 8.21 -23.54 2.55
N LEU A 10 9.34 -23.62 1.84
CA LEU A 10 10.29 -24.71 1.96
C LEU A 10 10.90 -24.76 3.37
N ALA A 11 11.28 -23.61 3.93
CA ALA A 11 11.80 -23.52 5.29
C ALA A 11 10.77 -23.97 6.33
N LEU A 12 9.51 -23.56 6.18
CA LEU A 12 8.42 -23.96 7.08
C LEU A 12 8.12 -25.46 7.01
N LEU A 13 8.09 -26.01 5.80
CA LEU A 13 7.85 -27.45 5.60
C LEU A 13 9.00 -28.28 6.16
N ALA A 14 10.23 -27.85 5.96
CA ALA A 14 11.42 -28.52 6.51
C ALA A 14 11.40 -28.51 8.05
N ASP A 15 11.04 -27.39 8.67
CA ASP A 15 10.92 -27.26 10.12
C ASP A 15 9.82 -28.19 10.68
N ARG A 16 8.65 -28.24 10.05
CA ARG A 16 7.57 -29.16 10.41
C ARG A 16 7.92 -30.63 10.21
N ALA A 17 8.70 -30.94 9.21
CA ALA A 17 9.15 -32.29 8.91
C ALA A 17 10.39 -32.73 9.71
N GLY A 18 10.94 -31.84 10.56
CA GLY A 18 12.19 -32.11 11.26
C GLY A 18 13.41 -32.23 10.32
N VAL A 19 13.26 -31.82 9.06
CA VAL A 19 14.32 -31.90 8.04
C VAL A 19 15.19 -30.64 8.12
N THR A 20 16.49 -30.85 8.21
CA THR A 20 17.45 -29.75 8.23
C THR A 20 17.83 -29.36 6.81
N LEU A 21 17.35 -28.18 6.34
CA LEU A 21 17.87 -27.61 5.08
C LEU A 21 19.30 -27.11 5.30
N GLU A 22 20.26 -27.67 4.57
CA GLU A 22 21.65 -27.18 4.60
C GLU A 22 21.74 -25.80 3.92
N ARG A 23 22.14 -24.80 4.70
CA ARG A 23 22.62 -23.51 4.18
C ARG A 23 24.13 -23.47 4.33
N PRO A 24 24.88 -22.99 3.31
CA PRO A 24 26.36 -23.15 3.24
C PRO A 24 27.18 -22.38 4.30
N ASP A 25 26.59 -21.54 5.11
CA ASP A 25 27.29 -20.65 6.01
C ASP A 25 26.87 -20.90 7.46
N GLY A 26 27.82 -21.05 8.36
CA GLY A 26 27.74 -21.37 9.80
C GLY A 26 26.86 -20.45 10.68
N ARG A 27 25.93 -19.70 10.07
CA ARG A 27 24.98 -18.78 10.71
C ARG A 27 23.90 -19.45 11.56
N ARG A 28 23.71 -20.77 11.42
CA ARG A 28 22.63 -21.53 12.12
C ARG A 28 22.78 -21.63 13.63
N GLY A 29 24.00 -21.77 14.12
CA GLY A 29 24.26 -21.88 15.57
C GLY A 29 23.92 -20.58 16.29
N ARG A 30 24.34 -19.45 15.71
CA ARG A 30 24.06 -18.10 16.23
C ARG A 30 22.60 -17.75 16.24
N SER A 31 21.87 -18.05 15.14
CA SER A 31 20.44 -17.80 15.04
C SER A 31 19.61 -18.55 16.10
N LYS A 32 19.97 -19.80 16.45
CA LYS A 32 19.27 -20.55 17.51
C LYS A 32 19.54 -19.98 18.90
N GLY A 33 20.77 -19.59 19.20
CA GLY A 33 21.15 -18.97 20.48
C GLY A 33 20.45 -17.62 20.66
N THR A 34 20.44 -16.77 19.62
CA THR A 34 19.77 -15.49 19.60
C THR A 34 18.24 -15.63 19.79
N ALA A 35 17.61 -16.57 19.09
CA ALA A 35 16.18 -16.85 19.24
C ALA A 35 15.83 -17.35 20.65
N GLY A 36 16.65 -18.22 21.22
CA GLY A 36 16.50 -18.69 22.61
C GLY A 36 16.62 -17.55 23.63
N ALA A 37 17.56 -16.62 23.43
CA ALA A 37 17.71 -15.44 24.26
C ALA A 37 16.45 -14.53 24.18
N MET A 38 15.88 -14.36 23.00
CA MET A 38 14.67 -13.57 22.77
C MET A 38 13.46 -14.13 23.52
N GLU A 39 13.18 -15.44 23.39
CA GLU A 39 12.06 -16.09 24.08
C GLU A 39 12.22 -16.04 25.59
N LYS A 40 13.45 -16.23 26.10
CA LYS A 40 13.73 -16.12 27.52
C LYS A 40 13.51 -14.70 28.04
N ALA A 41 13.94 -13.69 27.27
CA ALA A 41 13.70 -12.28 27.58
C ALA A 41 12.20 -11.94 27.58
N LEU A 42 11.43 -12.45 26.63
CA LEU A 42 9.98 -12.25 26.60
C LEU A 42 9.33 -12.83 27.84
N ALA A 43 9.68 -14.06 28.23
CA ALA A 43 9.19 -14.67 29.44
C ALA A 43 9.54 -13.86 30.70
N PHE A 44 10.77 -13.33 30.79
CA PHE A 44 11.19 -12.43 31.86
C PHE A 44 10.36 -11.14 31.90
N PHE A 45 10.19 -10.45 30.77
CA PHE A 45 9.44 -9.20 30.68
C PHE A 45 7.95 -9.40 31.06
N ARG A 46 7.33 -10.50 30.60
CA ARG A 46 5.94 -10.83 30.96
C ARG A 46 5.79 -11.12 32.46
N ARG A 47 6.70 -11.88 33.05
CA ARG A 47 6.70 -12.12 34.53
C ARG A 47 6.90 -10.81 35.29
N SER A 48 7.80 -9.93 34.80
CA SER A 48 8.08 -8.64 35.43
C SER A 48 6.84 -7.71 35.36
N LEU A 49 6.06 -7.74 34.27
CA LEU A 49 4.81 -7.00 34.15
C LEU A 49 3.76 -7.52 35.15
N ALA A 50 3.62 -8.81 35.29
CA ALA A 50 2.65 -9.44 36.20
C ALA A 50 3.05 -9.30 37.68
N GLY A 51 4.36 -9.23 37.97
CA GLY A 51 4.90 -9.17 39.32
C GLY A 51 4.83 -7.76 39.97
N PRO A 52 5.32 -7.66 41.22
CA PRO A 52 5.31 -6.38 41.95
C PRO A 52 6.04 -5.25 41.24
N GLN A 53 7.12 -5.57 40.55
CA GLN A 53 7.95 -4.59 39.81
C GLN A 53 7.23 -3.95 38.63
N GLY A 54 6.13 -4.54 38.13
CA GLY A 54 5.35 -4.07 36.99
C GLY A 54 4.22 -3.11 37.35
N GLU A 55 4.07 -2.68 38.59
CA GLU A 55 2.94 -1.85 39.03
C GLU A 55 2.85 -0.52 38.23
N SER A 56 3.95 0.19 38.05
CA SER A 56 3.97 1.44 37.27
C SER A 56 3.59 1.21 35.82
N ALA A 57 4.07 0.11 35.22
CA ALA A 57 3.71 -0.25 33.85
C ALA A 57 2.24 -0.65 33.71
N ARG A 58 1.69 -1.41 34.67
CA ARG A 58 0.25 -1.77 34.68
C ARG A 58 -0.62 -0.55 34.81
N ARG A 59 -0.31 0.40 35.71
CA ARG A 59 -1.02 1.68 35.85
C ARG A 59 -0.94 2.52 34.56
N TYR A 60 0.22 2.50 33.90
CA TYR A 60 0.37 3.18 32.60
C TYR A 60 -0.54 2.54 31.55
N LEU A 61 -0.54 1.22 31.40
CA LEU A 61 -1.38 0.49 30.45
C LEU A 61 -2.88 0.70 30.75
N GLU A 62 -3.27 0.66 32.01
CA GLU A 62 -4.66 0.90 32.45
C GLU A 62 -5.14 2.32 32.08
N ARG A 63 -4.31 3.34 32.32
CA ARG A 63 -4.60 4.73 31.88
C ARG A 63 -4.74 4.87 30.37
N ARG A 64 -4.09 3.97 29.61
CA ARG A 64 -4.22 3.87 28.15
C ARG A 64 -5.36 2.91 27.74
N GLY A 65 -6.17 2.47 28.67
CA GLY A 65 -7.31 1.58 28.41
C GLY A 65 -6.92 0.17 27.97
N ILE A 66 -5.73 -0.31 28.34
CA ILE A 66 -5.26 -1.68 28.07
C ILE A 66 -5.37 -2.48 29.37
N SER A 67 -6.28 -3.45 29.39
CA SER A 67 -6.47 -4.35 30.53
C SER A 67 -5.33 -5.36 30.67
N VAL A 68 -5.29 -6.07 31.80
CA VAL A 68 -4.34 -7.19 32.01
C VAL A 68 -4.56 -8.29 30.96
N ALA A 69 -5.82 -8.55 30.57
CA ALA A 69 -6.15 -9.54 29.55
C ALA A 69 -5.66 -9.10 28.15
N ASP A 70 -5.82 -7.82 27.81
CA ASP A 70 -5.30 -7.27 26.55
C ASP A 70 -3.77 -7.32 26.53
N ALA A 71 -3.12 -6.93 27.63
CA ALA A 71 -1.66 -7.00 27.77
C ALA A 71 -1.14 -8.45 27.57
N ALA A 72 -1.90 -9.44 28.07
CA ALA A 72 -1.58 -10.85 27.86
C ALA A 72 -1.77 -11.30 26.40
N THR A 73 -2.86 -10.83 25.75
CA THR A 73 -3.18 -11.12 24.35
C THR A 73 -2.09 -10.60 23.39
N PHE A 74 -1.59 -9.39 23.64
CA PHE A 74 -0.51 -8.78 22.85
C PHE A 74 0.89 -9.10 23.41
N GLU A 75 0.98 -10.03 24.39
CA GLU A 75 2.24 -10.49 25.01
C GLU A 75 3.11 -9.35 25.58
N LEU A 76 2.47 -8.27 26.05
CA LEU A 76 3.19 -7.10 26.57
C LEU A 76 4.01 -7.48 27.81
N GLY A 77 5.14 -6.81 27.99
CA GLY A 77 6.05 -7.03 29.09
C GLY A 77 6.50 -5.74 29.77
N TRP A 78 7.28 -5.90 30.81
CA TRP A 78 7.92 -4.80 31.52
C TRP A 78 9.41 -5.04 31.68
N ALA A 79 10.23 -4.13 31.20
CA ALA A 79 11.65 -4.07 31.49
C ALA A 79 11.86 -3.16 32.71
N PRO A 80 12.21 -3.70 33.89
CA PRO A 80 12.43 -2.92 35.10
C PRO A 80 13.49 -1.83 34.91
N PRO A 81 13.51 -0.74 35.72
CA PRO A 81 14.50 0.33 35.63
C PRO A 81 15.88 -0.08 36.21
N SER A 82 16.27 -1.33 36.02
CA SER A 82 17.55 -1.91 36.46
C SER A 82 18.53 -1.99 35.29
N TRP A 83 19.81 -1.88 35.59
CA TRP A 83 20.86 -1.94 34.58
C TRP A 83 21.23 -3.36 34.16
N ASP A 84 20.86 -4.39 34.93
CA ASP A 84 21.36 -5.76 34.77
C ASP A 84 20.34 -6.86 35.13
N SER A 85 19.07 -6.54 35.34
CA SER A 85 18.07 -7.52 35.77
C SER A 85 17.80 -8.59 34.72
N LEU A 86 17.69 -8.22 33.45
CA LEU A 86 17.58 -9.16 32.34
C LEU A 86 18.90 -9.90 32.14
N LYS A 87 20.03 -9.20 32.20
CA LYS A 87 21.37 -9.83 32.08
C LYS A 87 21.54 -10.97 33.09
N ARG A 88 21.23 -10.73 34.36
CA ARG A 88 21.30 -11.77 35.42
C ARG A 88 20.38 -12.96 35.14
N GLU A 89 19.18 -12.73 34.64
CA GLU A 89 18.25 -13.80 34.26
C GLU A 89 18.79 -14.65 33.10
N LEU A 90 19.41 -13.99 32.09
CA LEU A 90 19.99 -14.67 30.93
C LEU A 90 21.25 -15.48 31.35
N ASP A 91 22.12 -14.87 32.16
CA ASP A 91 23.31 -15.55 32.72
C ASP A 91 22.91 -16.78 33.55
N ALA A 92 21.92 -16.65 34.43
CA ALA A 92 21.37 -17.77 35.22
C ALA A 92 20.74 -18.88 34.37
N SER A 93 20.31 -18.54 33.16
CA SER A 93 19.74 -19.49 32.19
C SER A 93 20.79 -20.09 31.25
N GLY A 94 22.09 -19.76 31.44
CA GLY A 94 23.19 -20.26 30.61
C GLY A 94 23.24 -19.67 29.21
N ILE A 95 22.57 -18.51 28.97
CA ILE A 95 22.56 -17.84 27.65
C ILE A 95 23.82 -16.99 27.54
N PRO A 96 24.67 -17.24 26.51
CA PRO A 96 25.86 -16.44 26.29
C PRO A 96 25.57 -14.97 26.08
N ALA A 97 26.34 -14.07 26.70
CA ALA A 97 26.18 -12.61 26.52
C ALA A 97 26.27 -12.19 25.04
N GLY A 98 27.08 -12.91 24.23
CA GLY A 98 27.18 -12.67 22.80
C GLY A 98 25.84 -12.87 22.04
N ASP A 99 25.08 -13.90 22.41
CA ASP A 99 23.75 -14.17 21.82
C ASP A 99 22.74 -13.11 22.26
N ALA A 100 22.79 -12.71 23.53
CA ALA A 100 21.93 -11.64 24.05
C ALA A 100 22.24 -10.26 23.44
N MET A 101 23.51 -9.98 23.16
CA MET A 101 23.91 -8.76 22.43
C MET A 101 23.49 -8.83 20.96
N ALA A 102 23.67 -9.96 20.29
CA ALA A 102 23.22 -10.16 18.92
C ALA A 102 21.68 -10.06 18.79
N ALA A 103 20.94 -10.45 19.84
CA ALA A 103 19.50 -10.25 19.97
C ALA A 103 19.11 -8.79 20.26
N GLY A 104 20.06 -7.89 20.49
CA GLY A 104 19.79 -6.50 20.87
C GLY A 104 19.14 -6.34 22.25
N LEU A 105 19.28 -7.34 23.14
CA LEU A 105 18.77 -7.33 24.51
C LEU A 105 19.71 -6.61 25.46
N LEU A 106 21.00 -6.76 25.23
CA LEU A 106 22.08 -6.12 25.98
C LEU A 106 22.81 -5.10 25.10
N ALA A 107 23.41 -4.11 25.73
CA ALA A 107 24.25 -3.08 25.12
C ALA A 107 25.52 -2.87 25.92
N GLY A 108 26.52 -2.19 25.34
CA GLY A 108 27.82 -1.92 25.97
C GLY A 108 28.95 -2.72 25.38
N GLU A 109 30.16 -2.57 25.95
CA GLU A 109 31.39 -3.25 25.52
C GLU A 109 32.20 -3.74 26.71
N GLY A 110 32.95 -4.82 26.49
CA GLY A 110 33.84 -5.39 27.50
C GLY A 110 33.13 -5.78 28.78
N THR A 111 33.56 -5.21 29.92
CA THR A 111 32.96 -5.46 31.23
C THR A 111 31.73 -4.62 31.54
N ARG A 112 31.40 -3.62 30.70
CA ARG A 112 30.27 -2.70 30.88
C ARG A 112 29.07 -3.10 30.02
N VAL A 113 28.58 -4.32 30.22
CA VAL A 113 27.40 -4.85 29.52
C VAL A 113 26.17 -4.66 30.42
N TYR A 114 25.09 -4.05 29.87
CA TYR A 114 23.88 -3.70 30.58
C TYR A 114 22.63 -3.97 29.75
N ASP A 115 21.47 -3.98 30.43
CA ASP A 115 20.16 -4.18 29.78
C ASP A 115 19.83 -3.03 28.84
N ARG A 116 19.53 -3.31 27.58
CA ARG A 116 19.16 -2.28 26.57
C ARG A 116 17.83 -1.60 26.93
N PHE A 117 16.86 -2.39 27.36
CA PHE A 117 15.54 -1.89 27.73
C PHE A 117 15.47 -1.73 29.26
N ARG A 118 15.13 -0.52 29.72
CA ARG A 118 15.02 -0.19 31.14
C ARG A 118 13.88 0.78 31.36
N GLY A 119 13.02 0.57 32.37
CA GLY A 119 11.86 1.42 32.68
C GLY A 119 10.85 1.48 31.53
N ARG A 120 10.66 0.37 30.78
CA ARG A 120 9.89 0.38 29.56
C ARG A 120 8.84 -0.71 29.50
N VAL A 121 7.65 -0.35 29.04
CA VAL A 121 6.69 -1.35 28.50
C VAL A 121 7.28 -1.94 27.24
N ILE A 122 7.28 -3.26 27.15
CA ILE A 122 7.85 -4.03 26.05
C ILE A 122 6.78 -4.56 25.13
N PHE A 123 6.98 -4.35 23.83
CA PHE A 123 6.15 -4.82 22.72
C PHE A 123 6.95 -5.86 21.93
N PRO A 124 6.58 -7.16 21.97
CA PRO A 124 7.26 -8.17 21.18
C PRO A 124 6.93 -7.99 19.70
N ILE A 125 7.96 -8.03 18.86
CA ILE A 125 7.83 -7.91 17.40
C ILE A 125 8.03 -9.30 16.81
N ARG A 126 7.03 -9.79 16.08
CA ARG A 126 7.05 -11.10 15.45
C ARG A 126 7.12 -10.97 13.93
N ASP A 127 7.84 -11.87 13.29
CA ASP A 127 7.85 -11.98 11.83
C ASP A 127 6.53 -12.57 11.29
N LEU A 128 6.43 -12.67 9.97
CA LEU A 128 5.24 -13.19 9.29
C LEU A 128 4.87 -14.63 9.73
N GLN A 129 5.86 -15.44 10.15
CA GLN A 129 5.68 -16.79 10.65
C GLN A 129 5.33 -16.85 12.15
N GLY A 130 5.29 -15.70 12.82
CA GLY A 130 5.02 -15.59 14.25
C GLY A 130 6.23 -15.81 15.14
N ARG A 131 7.45 -15.91 14.58
CA ARG A 131 8.67 -16.03 15.37
C ARG A 131 9.06 -14.67 15.95
N LEU A 132 9.48 -14.64 17.20
CA LEU A 132 9.93 -13.43 17.87
C LEU A 132 11.27 -12.96 17.26
N VAL A 133 11.32 -11.74 16.73
CA VAL A 133 12.50 -11.20 16.02
C VAL A 133 13.06 -9.92 16.62
N ALA A 134 12.25 -9.18 17.40
CA ALA A 134 12.68 -7.92 18.02
C ALA A 134 11.77 -7.53 19.18
N PHE A 135 12.14 -6.46 19.86
CA PHE A 135 11.31 -5.77 20.85
C PHE A 135 11.25 -4.28 20.56
N GLY A 136 10.06 -3.69 20.80
CA GLY A 136 9.89 -2.26 21.03
C GLY A 136 9.80 -1.97 22.51
N GLY A 137 10.24 -0.78 22.94
CA GLY A 137 10.16 -0.40 24.34
C GLY A 137 9.71 1.05 24.52
N ARG A 138 8.55 1.26 25.16
CA ARG A 138 8.00 2.56 25.51
C ARG A 138 8.42 2.97 26.93
N LEU A 139 9.11 4.07 27.08
CA LEU A 139 9.46 4.62 28.39
C LEU A 139 8.20 5.04 29.16
N VAL A 140 8.04 4.56 30.39
CA VAL A 140 6.89 4.89 31.24
C VAL A 140 7.16 6.17 32.01
N ASP A 141 8.32 6.23 32.70
CA ASP A 141 8.73 7.38 33.51
C ASP A 141 10.24 7.62 33.33
N GLY A 142 10.68 8.87 33.48
CA GLY A 142 12.09 9.25 33.41
C GLY A 142 12.49 9.96 32.12
N GLU A 143 13.80 10.24 31.99
CA GLU A 143 14.37 10.92 30.83
C GLU A 143 14.86 9.95 29.78
N GLY A 144 14.71 10.34 28.51
CA GLY A 144 15.20 9.57 27.36
C GLY A 144 14.20 9.46 26.20
N ALA A 145 14.59 8.76 25.15
CA ALA A 145 13.74 8.55 24.00
C ALA A 145 12.42 7.86 24.39
N LYS A 146 11.30 8.43 23.97
CA LYS A 146 9.95 7.94 24.24
C LYS A 146 9.80 6.46 23.82
N TYR A 147 10.27 6.13 22.62
CA TYR A 147 10.33 4.76 22.09
C TYR A 147 11.75 4.40 21.67
N ILE A 148 12.13 3.14 21.91
CA ILE A 148 13.33 2.51 21.33
C ILE A 148 12.96 1.15 20.81
N ASN A 149 13.65 0.71 19.75
CA ASN A 149 13.49 -0.63 19.17
C ASN A 149 14.81 -1.41 19.29
N SER A 150 14.74 -2.74 19.13
CA SER A 150 15.91 -3.54 18.87
C SER A 150 16.70 -2.97 17.70
N PRO A 151 18.03 -3.08 17.69
CA PRO A 151 18.85 -2.66 16.54
C PRO A 151 18.57 -3.55 15.33
N GLU A 152 18.93 -3.07 14.15
CA GLU A 152 19.00 -3.92 12.94
C GLU A 152 19.93 -5.11 13.19
N GLY A 153 19.57 -6.29 12.69
CA GLY A 153 20.32 -7.51 12.91
C GLY A 153 19.92 -8.64 11.98
N GLU A 154 20.50 -9.82 12.19
CA GLU A 154 20.21 -10.99 11.35
C GLU A 154 18.74 -11.43 11.39
N LEU A 155 18.07 -11.25 12.52
CA LEU A 155 16.68 -11.65 12.73
C LEU A 155 15.68 -10.52 12.44
N TYR A 156 16.11 -9.27 12.47
CA TYR A 156 15.23 -8.11 12.44
C TYR A 156 15.71 -7.02 11.51
N SER A 157 14.83 -6.62 10.61
CA SER A 157 14.98 -5.42 9.82
C SER A 157 13.68 -4.61 9.87
N LYS A 158 13.76 -3.35 10.30
CA LYS A 158 12.62 -2.44 10.38
C LYS A 158 11.95 -2.25 9.03
N ARG A 159 12.74 -2.20 7.95
CA ARG A 159 12.22 -2.04 6.59
C ARG A 159 11.41 -3.25 6.11
N ARG A 160 11.61 -4.43 6.70
CA ARG A 160 10.97 -5.69 6.32
C ARG A 160 10.00 -6.21 7.38
N THR A 161 9.68 -5.39 8.37
CA THR A 161 8.84 -5.81 9.48
C THR A 161 7.71 -4.79 9.68
N LEU A 162 6.50 -5.31 9.86
CA LEU A 162 5.33 -4.56 10.29
C LEU A 162 4.81 -5.18 11.58
N TYR A 163 4.58 -4.35 12.59
CA TYR A 163 4.05 -4.82 13.87
C TYR A 163 2.65 -5.39 13.70
N LEU A 164 2.36 -6.50 14.35
CA LEU A 164 1.12 -7.29 14.30
C LEU A 164 0.78 -7.90 12.92
N LEU A 165 1.64 -7.83 11.91
CA LEU A 165 1.32 -8.42 10.60
C LEU A 165 1.08 -9.93 10.67
N ASN A 166 1.76 -10.65 11.57
CA ASN A 166 1.53 -12.08 11.82
C ASN A 166 0.09 -12.38 12.26
N ALA A 167 -0.54 -11.51 13.05
CA ALA A 167 -1.92 -11.60 13.48
C ALA A 167 -2.90 -11.03 12.43
N ALA A 168 -2.52 -9.93 11.78
CA ALA A 168 -3.37 -9.19 10.84
C ALA A 168 -3.50 -9.84 9.46
N LYS A 169 -2.59 -10.73 9.04
CA LYS A 169 -2.53 -11.29 7.66
C LYS A 169 -3.83 -11.95 7.20
N SER A 170 -4.54 -12.69 8.07
CA SER A 170 -5.82 -13.32 7.74
C SER A 170 -6.95 -12.29 7.65
N PRO A 171 -7.16 -11.40 8.66
CA PRO A 171 -8.10 -10.30 8.56
C PRO A 171 -7.87 -9.37 7.35
N ILE A 172 -6.60 -9.08 6.99
CA ILE A 172 -6.27 -8.30 5.81
C ILE A 172 -6.80 -8.97 4.54
N ARG A 173 -6.58 -10.29 4.38
CA ARG A 173 -7.10 -11.04 3.22
C ARG A 173 -8.63 -11.08 3.19
N GLU A 174 -9.26 -11.32 4.33
CA GLU A 174 -10.72 -11.40 4.44
C GLU A 174 -11.39 -10.08 4.05
N LYS A 175 -10.79 -8.95 4.46
CA LYS A 175 -11.31 -7.62 4.18
C LYS A 175 -10.79 -7.01 2.88
N GLY A 176 -9.80 -7.62 2.23
CA GLY A 176 -9.16 -7.13 1.01
C GLY A 176 -8.37 -5.83 1.19
N ARG A 177 -8.11 -5.43 2.44
CA ARG A 177 -7.42 -4.18 2.78
C ARG A 177 -6.59 -4.32 4.05
N SER A 178 -5.54 -3.51 4.19
CA SER A 178 -4.80 -3.28 5.43
C SER A 178 -5.03 -1.88 5.97
N ILE A 179 -4.87 -1.69 7.29
CA ILE A 179 -4.79 -0.37 7.93
C ILE A 179 -3.36 -0.23 8.46
N LEU A 180 -2.66 0.82 8.02
CA LEU A 180 -1.28 1.10 8.41
C LEU A 180 -1.25 2.33 9.32
N VAL A 181 -0.74 2.15 10.54
CA VAL A 181 -0.54 3.20 11.53
C VAL A 181 0.93 3.38 11.87
N GLU A 182 1.30 4.42 12.65
CA GLU A 182 2.69 4.69 13.00
C GLU A 182 3.17 3.84 14.18
N GLY A 183 2.36 3.72 15.23
CA GLY A 183 2.78 3.28 16.53
C GLY A 183 2.21 1.95 17.01
N TYR A 184 2.89 1.36 18.00
CA TYR A 184 2.46 0.13 18.67
C TYR A 184 1.09 0.29 19.33
N MET A 185 0.87 1.43 20.02
CA MET A 185 -0.35 1.68 20.77
C MET A 185 -1.54 1.79 19.83
N ASP A 186 -1.40 2.55 18.74
CA ASP A 186 -2.46 2.71 17.73
C ASP A 186 -2.89 1.37 17.15
N ALA A 187 -1.90 0.52 16.78
CA ALA A 187 -2.19 -0.80 16.26
C ALA A 187 -2.93 -1.68 17.29
N ILE A 188 -2.48 -1.71 18.53
CA ILE A 188 -3.13 -2.48 19.61
C ILE A 188 -4.55 -1.98 19.83
N LYS A 189 -4.75 -0.67 19.96
CA LYS A 189 -6.04 -0.05 20.23
C LYS A 189 -7.04 -0.30 19.10
N LEU A 190 -6.58 -0.23 17.86
CA LEU A 190 -7.41 -0.56 16.70
C LEU A 190 -7.78 -2.06 16.68
N HIS A 191 -6.86 -2.96 16.99
CA HIS A 191 -7.20 -4.39 17.15
C HIS A 191 -8.26 -4.60 18.21
N MET A 192 -8.13 -3.98 19.40
CA MET A 192 -9.11 -4.04 20.49
C MET A 192 -10.47 -3.46 20.08
N ALA A 193 -10.48 -2.41 19.25
CA ALA A 193 -11.70 -1.80 18.72
C ALA A 193 -12.35 -2.59 17.56
N GLY A 194 -11.78 -3.77 17.16
CA GLY A 194 -12.36 -4.64 16.12
C GLY A 194 -11.86 -4.36 14.70
N PHE A 195 -10.66 -3.77 14.57
CA PHE A 195 -9.95 -3.57 13.31
C PHE A 195 -8.67 -4.44 13.25
N PRO A 196 -8.82 -5.79 13.24
CA PRO A 196 -7.68 -6.70 13.30
C PRO A 196 -6.81 -6.71 12.04
N GLU A 197 -7.21 -6.03 10.95
CA GLU A 197 -6.43 -5.79 9.75
C GLU A 197 -5.37 -4.69 9.92
N THR A 198 -5.15 -4.19 11.14
CA THR A 198 -4.22 -3.09 11.42
C THR A 198 -2.80 -3.58 11.66
N VAL A 199 -1.82 -2.85 11.11
CA VAL A 199 -0.38 -3.05 11.30
C VAL A 199 0.31 -1.72 11.57
N ALA A 200 1.53 -1.73 12.18
CA ALA A 200 2.28 -0.49 12.38
C ALA A 200 3.68 -0.53 11.73
N SER A 201 4.15 0.65 11.26
CA SER A 201 5.44 0.84 10.58
C SER A 201 6.65 0.99 11.51
N LEU A 202 6.44 1.09 12.81
CA LEU A 202 7.49 1.11 13.85
C LEU A 202 8.40 2.34 13.86
N GLY A 203 7.87 3.50 13.46
CA GLY A 203 8.61 4.77 13.51
C GLY A 203 9.77 4.85 12.52
N THR A 204 9.62 4.22 11.37
CA THR A 204 10.53 4.34 10.22
C THR A 204 9.83 4.98 9.04
N ALA A 205 10.60 5.63 8.16
CA ALA A 205 10.08 6.01 6.86
C ALA A 205 9.50 4.77 6.14
N LEU A 206 8.38 4.96 5.46
CA LEU A 206 7.72 3.91 4.70
C LEU A 206 8.67 3.35 3.61
N ALA A 207 8.78 2.05 3.53
CA ALA A 207 9.73 1.35 2.67
C ALA A 207 9.00 0.46 1.65
N GLU A 208 9.60 0.29 0.48
CA GLU A 208 9.07 -0.59 -0.56
C GLU A 208 8.89 -2.03 -0.07
N GLU A 209 9.81 -2.52 0.76
CA GLU A 209 9.73 -3.86 1.33
C GLU A 209 8.51 -4.06 2.24
N GLN A 210 8.02 -2.98 2.89
CA GLN A 210 6.76 -3.02 3.67
C GLN A 210 5.54 -3.05 2.75
N ALA A 211 5.58 -2.34 1.63
CA ALA A 211 4.55 -2.40 0.62
C ALA A 211 4.44 -3.81 0.01
N ASP A 212 5.56 -4.40 -0.37
CA ASP A 212 5.62 -5.76 -0.90
C ASP A 212 5.06 -6.80 0.08
N LEU A 213 5.29 -6.61 1.39
CA LEU A 213 4.68 -7.46 2.41
C LEU A 213 3.17 -7.33 2.44
N LEU A 214 2.62 -6.12 2.42
CA LEU A 214 1.17 -5.88 2.45
C LEU A 214 0.50 -6.36 1.17
N LYS A 215 1.13 -6.14 0.01
CA LYS A 215 0.63 -6.55 -1.31
C LYS A 215 0.37 -8.06 -1.42
N ARG A 216 1.08 -8.88 -0.65
CA ARG A 216 0.84 -10.34 -0.58
C ARG A 216 -0.54 -10.71 -0.02
N PHE A 217 -1.20 -9.79 0.67
CA PHE A 217 -2.42 -10.06 1.41
C PHE A 217 -3.62 -9.23 0.94
N ALA A 218 -3.39 -8.02 0.43
CA ALA A 218 -4.43 -7.13 -0.08
C ALA A 218 -3.87 -6.17 -1.12
N ASP A 219 -4.76 -5.67 -1.98
CA ASP A 219 -4.45 -4.65 -2.98
C ASP A 219 -4.62 -3.22 -2.45
N GLN A 220 -5.30 -3.05 -1.31
CA GLN A 220 -5.57 -1.74 -0.72
C GLN A 220 -4.89 -1.57 0.64
N CYS A 221 -4.32 -0.38 0.88
CA CYS A 221 -3.77 0.01 2.17
C CYS A 221 -4.36 1.37 2.58
N LEU A 222 -5.02 1.39 3.73
CA LEU A 222 -5.52 2.59 4.38
C LEU A 222 -4.44 3.11 5.33
N ILE A 223 -3.87 4.29 5.05
CA ILE A 223 -2.89 4.91 5.92
C ILE A 223 -3.62 5.84 6.90
N CYS A 224 -3.40 5.61 8.18
CA CYS A 224 -3.99 6.38 9.27
C CYS A 224 -2.86 6.88 10.19
N TYR A 225 -2.26 8.00 9.81
CA TYR A 225 -1.16 8.65 10.53
C TYR A 225 -1.65 9.89 11.24
N ASP A 226 -0.89 10.33 12.24
CA ASP A 226 -1.19 11.53 13.01
C ASP A 226 -1.27 12.75 12.11
N SER A 227 -2.20 13.66 12.42
CA SER A 227 -2.50 14.85 11.58
C SER A 227 -1.47 15.97 11.70
N ASP A 228 -0.33 15.78 12.40
CA ASP A 228 0.65 16.82 12.66
C ASP A 228 1.34 17.32 11.38
N ALA A 229 1.34 18.65 11.21
CA ALA A 229 1.86 19.33 10.03
C ALA A 229 3.38 19.16 9.82
N ALA A 230 4.13 18.93 10.91
CA ALA A 230 5.59 18.74 10.86
C ALA A 230 5.94 17.38 10.28
N GLY A 231 6.29 17.32 8.99
CA GLY A 231 6.69 16.08 8.31
C GLY A 231 5.71 15.59 7.26
N GLN A 232 4.58 16.25 7.01
CA GLN A 232 3.58 15.85 6.03
C GLN A 232 4.17 15.58 4.64
N GLU A 233 5.09 16.41 4.15
CA GLU A 233 5.71 16.17 2.83
C GLU A 233 6.57 14.90 2.80
N ALA A 234 7.34 14.61 3.86
CA ALA A 234 8.13 13.39 3.94
C ALA A 234 7.22 12.16 4.03
N THR A 235 6.11 12.27 4.77
CA THR A 235 5.07 11.24 4.91
C THR A 235 4.39 10.98 3.56
N ILE A 236 3.96 12.02 2.84
CA ILE A 236 3.36 11.92 1.51
C ILE A 236 4.31 11.23 0.52
N ARG A 237 5.61 11.62 0.51
CA ARG A 237 6.62 10.94 -0.33
C ARG A 237 6.75 9.45 0.02
N GLY A 238 6.74 9.11 1.31
CA GLY A 238 6.73 7.72 1.75
C GLY A 238 5.48 6.95 1.29
N MET A 239 4.30 7.59 1.35
CA MET A 239 3.05 7.00 0.86
C MET A 239 3.10 6.71 -0.64
N TYR A 240 3.64 7.61 -1.46
CA TYR A 240 3.88 7.37 -2.87
C TYR A 240 4.88 6.23 -3.11
N THR A 241 5.86 6.05 -2.23
CA THR A 241 6.76 4.88 -2.30
C THR A 241 5.99 3.57 -2.14
N LEU A 242 5.01 3.51 -1.21
CA LEU A 242 4.15 2.34 -1.09
C LEU A 242 3.27 2.14 -2.33
N GLN A 243 2.73 3.21 -2.89
CA GLN A 243 1.85 3.13 -4.07
C GLN A 243 2.60 2.66 -5.33
N LYS A 244 3.91 2.90 -5.44
CA LYS A 244 4.75 2.38 -6.54
C LYS A 244 4.75 0.85 -6.62
N SER A 245 4.58 0.16 -5.51
CA SER A 245 4.44 -1.32 -5.49
C SER A 245 3.07 -1.81 -5.97
N GLY A 246 2.20 -0.92 -6.45
CA GLY A 246 0.87 -1.25 -6.98
C GLY A 246 -0.20 -1.44 -5.91
N LEU A 247 0.02 -0.95 -4.68
CA LEU A 247 -1.02 -0.85 -3.65
C LEU A 247 -1.92 0.36 -3.93
N ASP A 248 -3.23 0.18 -3.83
CA ASP A 248 -4.19 1.29 -3.76
C ASP A 248 -4.09 1.98 -2.40
N ILE A 249 -3.37 3.10 -2.35
CA ILE A 249 -3.16 3.86 -1.12
C ILE A 249 -4.28 4.87 -0.93
N ARG A 250 -4.95 4.74 0.20
CA ARG A 250 -5.95 5.72 0.65
C ARG A 250 -5.57 6.24 2.03
N VAL A 251 -5.89 7.49 2.30
CA VAL A 251 -5.57 8.16 3.55
C VAL A 251 -6.84 8.32 4.38
N VAL A 252 -6.81 7.82 5.61
CA VAL A 252 -7.84 8.04 6.61
C VAL A 252 -7.52 9.34 7.32
N VAL A 253 -8.35 10.35 7.10
CA VAL A 253 -8.15 11.69 7.67
C VAL A 253 -8.74 11.73 9.06
N LEU A 254 -7.89 11.87 10.05
CA LEU A 254 -8.29 12.00 11.44
C LEU A 254 -8.74 13.44 11.77
N PRO A 255 -9.62 13.62 12.77
CA PRO A 255 -9.89 14.95 13.31
C PRO A 255 -8.59 15.62 13.81
N THR A 256 -8.51 16.96 13.67
CA THR A 256 -7.32 17.73 14.04
C THR A 256 -6.87 17.45 15.47
N GLY A 257 -5.58 17.14 15.64
CA GLY A 257 -4.94 16.88 16.94
C GLY A 257 -5.32 15.53 17.57
N LYS A 258 -5.93 14.61 16.80
CA LYS A 258 -6.28 13.27 17.23
C LYS A 258 -5.36 12.25 16.58
N ASP A 259 -4.96 11.23 17.36
CA ASP A 259 -4.37 10.01 16.85
C ASP A 259 -5.43 8.88 16.73
N PRO A 260 -5.12 7.75 16.10
CA PRO A 260 -6.06 6.62 15.98
C PRO A 260 -6.56 6.08 17.34
N ASP A 261 -5.69 6.05 18.37
CA ASP A 261 -6.02 5.65 19.73
C ASP A 261 -7.07 6.59 20.33
N ASP A 262 -6.88 7.91 20.20
CA ASP A 262 -7.82 8.93 20.69
C ASP A 262 -9.22 8.76 20.09
N VAL A 263 -9.30 8.47 18.80
CA VAL A 263 -10.59 8.30 18.10
C VAL A 263 -11.30 7.06 18.59
N VAL A 264 -10.65 5.89 18.61
CA VAL A 264 -11.34 4.64 18.96
C VAL A 264 -11.59 4.48 20.46
N SER A 265 -10.87 5.25 21.29
CA SER A 265 -11.08 5.25 22.75
C SER A 265 -12.24 6.15 23.21
N ALA A 266 -12.75 7.02 22.35
CA ALA A 266 -13.91 7.86 22.66
C ALA A 266 -15.22 7.04 22.68
N PRO A 267 -16.27 7.49 23.39
CA PRO A 267 -17.59 6.91 23.28
C PRO A 267 -18.09 6.91 21.83
N GLY A 268 -18.50 5.75 21.29
CA GLY A 268 -18.87 5.61 19.87
C GLY A 268 -17.69 5.57 18.89
N GLY A 269 -16.44 5.57 19.38
CA GLY A 269 -15.24 5.73 18.58
C GLY A 269 -15.03 4.64 17.52
N ARG A 270 -15.57 3.43 17.73
CA ARG A 270 -15.55 2.38 16.71
C ARG A 270 -16.36 2.76 15.47
N GLU A 271 -17.57 3.27 15.68
CA GLU A 271 -18.49 3.72 14.62
C GLU A 271 -17.94 4.96 13.93
N ASP A 272 -17.36 5.88 14.68
CA ASP A 272 -16.69 7.07 14.14
C ASP A 272 -15.51 6.67 13.26
N PHE A 273 -14.66 5.76 13.70
CA PHE A 273 -13.52 5.28 12.92
C PHE A 273 -13.97 4.52 11.66
N LEU A 274 -15.07 3.75 11.72
CA LEU A 274 -15.69 3.16 10.52
C LEU A 274 -16.17 4.23 9.53
N GLY A 275 -16.71 5.34 10.02
CA GLY A 275 -17.07 6.51 9.21
C GLY A 275 -15.84 7.10 8.49
N LEU A 276 -14.74 7.29 9.23
CA LEU A 276 -13.48 7.81 8.67
C LEU A 276 -12.88 6.86 7.63
N ILE A 277 -12.93 5.55 7.84
CA ILE A 277 -12.50 4.55 6.86
C ILE A 277 -13.32 4.68 5.56
N LYS A 278 -14.63 4.80 5.66
CA LYS A 278 -15.51 4.98 4.48
C LYS A 278 -15.23 6.28 3.74
N GLY A 279 -14.90 7.34 4.48
CA GLY A 279 -14.52 8.65 3.95
C GLY A 279 -13.05 8.77 3.53
N SER A 280 -12.26 7.69 3.56
CA SER A 280 -10.85 7.74 3.21
C SER A 280 -10.63 8.24 1.77
N GLU A 281 -9.62 9.06 1.58
CA GLU A 281 -9.32 9.71 0.30
C GLU A 281 -8.20 8.96 -0.45
N PRO A 282 -8.27 8.81 -1.79
CA PRO A 282 -7.11 8.39 -2.58
C PRO A 282 -5.91 9.30 -2.32
N LEU A 283 -4.71 8.74 -2.25
CA LEU A 283 -3.50 9.50 -1.94
C LEU A 283 -3.31 10.76 -2.81
N PRO A 284 -3.53 10.75 -4.13
CA PRO A 284 -3.37 11.96 -4.93
C PRO A 284 -4.36 13.09 -4.55
N LEU A 285 -5.58 12.74 -4.16
CA LEU A 285 -6.58 13.74 -3.73
C LEU A 285 -6.26 14.28 -2.33
N PHE A 286 -5.79 13.42 -1.45
CA PHE A 286 -5.24 13.84 -0.16
C PHE A 286 -4.07 14.82 -0.33
N HIS A 287 -3.14 14.56 -1.26
CA HIS A 287 -2.01 15.43 -1.55
C HIS A 287 -2.49 16.82 -2.03
N ILE A 288 -3.48 16.87 -2.94
CA ILE A 288 -4.11 18.13 -3.37
C ILE A 288 -4.71 18.88 -2.17
N ARG A 289 -5.41 18.19 -1.28
CA ARG A 289 -6.00 18.81 -0.09
C ARG A 289 -4.94 19.40 0.85
N VAL A 290 -3.84 18.69 1.07
CA VAL A 290 -2.73 19.18 1.90
C VAL A 290 -2.08 20.41 1.29
N LYS A 291 -1.94 20.48 -0.05
CA LYS A 291 -1.40 21.63 -0.79
C LYS A 291 -2.43 22.73 -1.06
N GLY A 292 -3.62 22.67 -0.44
CA GLY A 292 -4.73 23.59 -0.72
C GLY A 292 -4.39 25.07 -0.57
N GLU A 293 -3.63 25.46 0.48
CA GLU A 293 -3.17 26.84 0.66
C GLU A 293 -2.20 27.25 -0.47
N GLU A 294 -1.25 26.40 -0.84
CA GLU A 294 -0.30 26.66 -1.90
C GLU A 294 -0.98 26.72 -3.28
N LEU A 295 -1.97 25.88 -3.51
CA LEU A 295 -2.79 25.87 -4.74
C LEU A 295 -3.68 27.11 -4.86
N SER A 296 -4.02 27.76 -3.75
CA SER A 296 -4.79 29.01 -3.72
C SER A 296 -3.93 30.28 -3.88
N ASP A 297 -2.61 30.17 -3.68
CA ASP A 297 -1.66 31.28 -3.84
C ASP A 297 -1.07 31.26 -5.26
N GLU A 298 -1.37 32.26 -6.09
CA GLU A 298 -0.92 32.35 -7.48
C GLU A 298 0.60 32.25 -7.66
N ARG A 299 1.41 32.61 -6.66
CA ARG A 299 2.88 32.50 -6.71
C ARG A 299 3.36 31.08 -6.46
N ARG A 300 2.66 30.31 -5.64
CA ARG A 300 3.04 28.94 -5.22
C ARG A 300 2.31 27.86 -6.00
N LYS A 301 1.18 28.19 -6.61
CA LYS A 301 0.29 27.28 -7.33
C LYS A 301 0.99 26.43 -8.39
N THR A 302 1.86 27.06 -9.20
CA THR A 302 2.61 26.35 -10.25
C THR A 302 3.56 25.30 -9.67
N ALA A 303 4.25 25.65 -8.57
CA ALA A 303 5.16 24.73 -7.90
C ALA A 303 4.40 23.56 -7.24
N ALA A 304 3.29 23.83 -6.56
CA ALA A 304 2.43 22.83 -5.94
C ALA A 304 1.82 21.86 -7.00
N ARG A 305 1.31 22.39 -8.11
CA ARG A 305 0.82 21.58 -9.24
C ARG A 305 1.92 20.66 -9.79
N ARG A 306 3.10 21.21 -10.01
CA ARG A 306 4.23 20.46 -10.51
C ARG A 306 4.64 19.33 -9.58
N GLU A 307 4.72 19.57 -8.27
CA GLU A 307 5.06 18.56 -7.26
C GLU A 307 4.07 17.38 -7.28
N ILE A 308 2.77 17.67 -7.36
CA ILE A 308 1.71 16.64 -7.42
C ILE A 308 1.82 15.84 -8.72
N ILE A 309 2.02 16.51 -9.86
CA ILE A 309 2.16 15.87 -11.17
C ILE A 309 3.43 14.99 -11.22
N GLU A 310 4.56 15.47 -10.68
CA GLU A 310 5.82 14.71 -10.61
C GLU A 310 5.67 13.47 -9.69
N SER A 311 4.93 13.60 -8.59
CA SER A 311 4.61 12.46 -7.71
C SER A 311 3.80 11.39 -8.43
N LEU A 312 2.80 11.79 -9.21
CA LEU A 312 2.00 10.89 -10.05
C LEU A 312 2.82 10.28 -11.20
N ALA A 313 3.69 11.08 -11.82
CA ALA A 313 4.55 10.61 -12.92
C ALA A 313 5.50 9.50 -12.47
N GLY A 314 5.88 9.47 -11.19
CA GLY A 314 6.69 8.43 -10.58
C GLY A 314 5.95 7.12 -10.28
N LEU A 315 4.62 7.07 -10.50
CA LEU A 315 3.83 5.85 -10.31
C LEU A 315 3.75 5.03 -11.59
N PRO A 316 3.51 3.70 -11.48
CA PRO A 316 3.13 2.88 -12.62
C PRO A 316 1.95 3.52 -13.38
N PRO A 317 1.90 3.41 -14.71
CA PRO A 317 0.88 4.10 -15.52
C PRO A 317 -0.56 3.83 -15.08
N LEU A 318 -0.88 2.60 -14.70
CA LEU A 318 -2.21 2.23 -14.23
C LEU A 318 -2.59 2.98 -12.94
N GLU A 319 -1.67 3.01 -11.98
CA GLU A 319 -1.89 3.69 -10.70
C GLU A 319 -2.00 5.21 -10.86
N ALA A 320 -1.15 5.81 -11.70
CA ALA A 320 -1.21 7.24 -11.98
C ALA A 320 -2.53 7.66 -12.67
N ASN A 321 -3.09 6.79 -13.52
CA ASN A 321 -4.30 7.09 -14.27
C ASN A 321 -5.59 6.78 -13.49
N ARG A 322 -5.53 5.98 -12.44
CA ARG A 322 -6.71 5.56 -11.64
C ARG A 322 -7.59 6.73 -11.19
N HIS A 323 -6.97 7.87 -10.84
CA HIS A 323 -7.67 9.06 -10.34
C HIS A 323 -7.39 10.32 -11.18
N ILE A 324 -6.89 10.18 -12.41
CA ILE A 324 -6.39 11.30 -13.21
C ILE A 324 -7.44 12.39 -13.44
N THR A 325 -8.70 12.00 -13.69
CA THR A 325 -9.81 12.95 -13.90
C THR A 325 -10.08 13.78 -12.65
N GLN A 326 -10.14 13.13 -11.49
CA GLN A 326 -10.37 13.81 -10.21
C GLN A 326 -9.19 14.71 -9.83
N VAL A 327 -7.97 14.27 -10.13
CA VAL A 327 -6.75 15.06 -9.91
C VAL A 327 -6.72 16.27 -10.82
N ALA A 328 -7.03 16.13 -12.11
CA ALA A 328 -7.12 17.25 -13.04
C ALA A 328 -8.13 18.30 -12.54
N GLN A 329 -9.32 17.86 -12.15
CA GLN A 329 -10.34 18.73 -11.58
C GLN A 329 -9.87 19.44 -10.29
N GLY A 330 -9.25 18.71 -9.37
CA GLY A 330 -8.72 19.28 -8.12
C GLY A 330 -7.57 20.28 -8.33
N LEU A 331 -6.80 20.13 -9.40
CA LEU A 331 -5.76 21.07 -9.81
C LEU A 331 -6.29 22.23 -10.66
N GLY A 332 -7.58 22.23 -11.07
CA GLY A 332 -8.16 23.21 -11.97
C GLY A 332 -7.54 23.14 -13.36
N LEU A 333 -7.29 21.92 -13.87
CA LEU A 333 -6.75 21.63 -15.19
C LEU A 333 -7.79 20.88 -16.03
N LEU A 334 -7.75 21.08 -17.34
CA LEU A 334 -8.47 20.21 -18.27
C LEU A 334 -7.78 18.84 -18.33
N LEU A 335 -8.56 17.77 -18.53
CA LEU A 335 -8.00 16.42 -18.58
C LEU A 335 -6.90 16.25 -19.66
N PRO A 336 -7.05 16.77 -20.90
CA PRO A 336 -5.98 16.73 -21.89
C PRO A 336 -4.69 17.42 -21.41
N GLU A 337 -4.81 18.60 -20.80
CA GLU A 337 -3.69 19.35 -20.24
C GLU A 337 -2.98 18.53 -19.13
N MET A 338 -3.73 17.89 -18.26
CA MET A 338 -3.18 17.02 -17.22
C MET A 338 -2.41 15.83 -17.81
N VAL A 339 -2.95 15.20 -18.86
CA VAL A 339 -2.29 14.08 -19.55
C VAL A 339 -0.96 14.51 -20.17
N ASP A 340 -0.93 15.68 -20.81
CA ASP A 340 0.30 16.21 -21.41
C ASP A 340 1.36 16.57 -20.37
N LEU A 341 0.96 17.23 -19.28
CA LEU A 341 1.86 17.55 -18.17
C LEU A 341 2.42 16.28 -17.50
N LEU A 342 1.59 15.25 -17.32
CA LEU A 342 2.04 13.96 -16.78
C LEU A 342 3.04 13.27 -17.70
N ARG A 343 2.82 13.33 -19.02
CA ARG A 343 3.73 12.81 -20.04
C ARG A 343 5.08 13.55 -20.02
N GLU A 344 5.05 14.87 -19.93
CA GLU A 344 6.26 15.69 -19.82
C GLU A 344 7.05 15.38 -18.55
N ALA A 345 6.38 15.28 -17.41
CA ALA A 345 7.00 14.92 -16.14
C ALA A 345 7.69 13.54 -16.21
N ARG A 346 7.06 12.53 -16.82
CA ARG A 346 7.66 11.20 -17.03
C ARG A 346 8.92 11.25 -17.91
N ARG A 347 8.90 12.02 -19.01
CA ARG A 347 10.07 12.23 -19.86
C ARG A 347 11.24 12.88 -19.08
N SER A 348 10.93 13.81 -18.20
CA SER A 348 11.93 14.48 -17.35
C SER A 348 12.55 13.52 -16.34
N LEU A 349 11.75 12.68 -15.68
CA LEU A 349 12.23 11.65 -14.75
C LEU A 349 13.13 10.62 -15.44
N GLY A 350 12.78 10.18 -16.65
CA GLY A 350 13.59 9.26 -17.45
C GLY A 350 14.94 9.85 -17.91
N ARG A 351 15.03 11.17 -18.09
CA ARG A 351 16.29 11.85 -18.43
C ARG A 351 17.24 12.01 -17.24
N VAL A 352 16.72 12.20 -16.04
CA VAL A 352 17.51 12.32 -14.80
C VAL A 352 18.12 10.95 -14.44
N GLY A 353 17.40 9.84 -14.67
CA GLY A 353 17.93 8.49 -14.45
C GLY A 353 19.10 8.09 -15.34
N LYS A 354 19.25 8.72 -16.54
CA LYS A 354 20.36 8.45 -17.48
C LYS A 354 21.67 9.17 -17.15
N LYS A 355 21.71 10.06 -16.17
CA LYS A 355 22.93 10.81 -15.78
C LYS A 355 23.70 10.22 -14.60
N GLY A 356 23.21 9.19 -13.96
CA GLY A 356 23.90 8.47 -12.88
C GLY A 356 23.80 6.99 -13.09
N ILE A 357 24.75 6.40 -13.82
CA ILE A 357 24.86 4.95 -14.01
C ILE A 357 25.41 4.34 -12.72
N PRO A 358 24.60 3.52 -12.02
CA PRO A 358 25.02 2.23 -11.51
C PRO A 358 24.37 1.12 -12.34
N GLY A 359 25.10 0.03 -12.53
CA GLY A 359 24.84 -1.05 -13.46
C GLY A 359 23.51 -1.81 -13.34
N PRO A 360 23.30 -2.83 -14.18
CA PRO A 360 21.99 -3.37 -14.55
C PRO A 360 21.44 -4.41 -13.57
N GLU A 361 21.32 -4.08 -12.28
CA GLU A 361 20.82 -5.04 -11.27
C GLU A 361 19.58 -4.58 -10.47
N SER A 362 18.94 -3.46 -10.80
CA SER A 362 17.78 -2.97 -10.05
C SER A 362 16.49 -2.83 -10.86
N VAL A 363 16.40 -3.44 -12.02
CA VAL A 363 15.18 -3.51 -12.82
C VAL A 363 14.89 -4.99 -13.00
N TYR A 364 13.65 -5.38 -12.65
CA TYR A 364 13.03 -6.71 -12.85
C TYR A 364 13.05 -7.68 -11.67
N MET A 365 12.02 -7.60 -10.90
CA MET A 365 11.31 -8.76 -10.34
C MET A 365 9.80 -8.47 -10.39
N TYR A 366 9.24 -8.46 -11.57
CA TYR A 366 7.82 -8.77 -11.77
C TYR A 366 7.74 -10.26 -12.09
N GLU A 367 7.81 -11.09 -11.06
CA GLU A 367 7.34 -12.47 -11.17
C GLU A 367 5.81 -12.47 -11.20
N ASP A 368 5.31 -12.88 -12.35
CA ASP A 368 4.09 -13.64 -12.64
C ASP A 368 2.98 -13.56 -11.57
N ARG A 369 2.22 -12.45 -11.57
CA ARG A 369 0.87 -12.42 -11.02
C ARG A 369 -0.01 -11.63 -11.97
N GLY A 370 -0.92 -12.39 -12.60
CA GLY A 370 -1.88 -11.89 -13.57
C GLY A 370 -2.48 -10.54 -13.21
N VAL A 371 -2.55 -9.70 -14.21
CA VAL A 371 -3.33 -8.46 -14.24
C VAL A 371 -4.70 -8.73 -13.61
N PRO A 372 -5.25 -7.83 -12.76
CA PRO A 372 -6.63 -7.92 -12.29
C PRO A 372 -7.57 -7.91 -13.50
N GLY A 373 -8.02 -9.06 -13.93
CA GLY A 373 -8.78 -9.27 -15.16
C GLY A 373 -8.78 -10.72 -15.62
N GLY A 374 -8.12 -11.61 -14.91
CA GLY A 374 -8.21 -13.04 -15.17
C GLY A 374 -9.60 -13.56 -14.85
N GLY A 375 -10.53 -13.50 -15.83
CA GLY A 375 -11.83 -14.11 -15.66
C GLY A 375 -12.97 -13.64 -16.56
N ARG A 376 -12.92 -12.44 -17.15
CA ARG A 376 -13.90 -12.04 -18.17
C ARG A 376 -13.19 -11.78 -19.49
N PRO A 377 -13.71 -12.29 -20.62
CA PRO A 377 -13.22 -11.88 -21.93
C PRO A 377 -13.42 -10.36 -22.04
N SER A 378 -12.36 -9.66 -22.41
CA SER A 378 -12.42 -8.22 -22.70
C SER A 378 -13.54 -7.94 -23.70
N ASP A 379 -14.24 -6.81 -23.54
CA ASP A 379 -15.27 -6.42 -24.48
C ASP A 379 -14.68 -6.41 -25.91
N PRO A 380 -15.26 -7.12 -26.88
CA PRO A 380 -14.68 -7.25 -28.21
C PRO A 380 -14.52 -5.93 -28.95
N TRP A 381 -15.41 -4.93 -28.69
CA TRP A 381 -15.34 -3.61 -29.30
C TRP A 381 -14.23 -2.74 -28.68
N GLU A 382 -14.03 -2.82 -27.37
CA GLU A 382 -12.90 -2.15 -26.69
C GLU A 382 -11.56 -2.74 -27.13
N ALA A 383 -11.50 -4.07 -27.30
CA ALA A 383 -10.33 -4.73 -27.86
C ALA A 383 -10.07 -4.32 -29.31
N ALA A 384 -11.12 -4.23 -30.14
CA ALA A 384 -11.03 -3.77 -31.54
C ALA A 384 -10.52 -2.33 -31.63
N PHE A 385 -10.95 -1.46 -30.74
CA PHE A 385 -10.45 -0.08 -30.66
C PHE A 385 -8.93 -0.05 -30.37
N CYS A 386 -8.47 -0.79 -29.38
CA CYS A 386 -7.04 -0.90 -29.07
C CYS A 386 -6.25 -1.48 -30.23
N TYR A 387 -6.79 -2.49 -30.95
CA TYR A 387 -6.15 -3.05 -32.14
C TYR A 387 -6.00 -2.02 -33.26
N LEU A 388 -7.04 -1.23 -33.56
CA LEU A 388 -6.99 -0.23 -34.60
C LEU A 388 -6.02 0.92 -34.26
N LEU A 389 -5.96 1.35 -33.00
CA LEU A 389 -4.94 2.29 -32.53
C LEU A 389 -3.52 1.71 -32.68
N TRP A 390 -3.36 0.41 -32.47
CA TRP A 390 -2.06 -0.26 -32.61
C TRP A 390 -1.59 -0.33 -34.05
N THR A 391 -2.49 -0.57 -35.00
CA THR A 391 -2.15 -0.86 -36.40
C THR A 391 -2.19 0.34 -37.32
N ASP A 392 -2.90 1.39 -36.96
CA ASP A 392 -3.11 2.57 -37.82
C ASP A 392 -2.59 3.86 -37.15
N GLU A 393 -1.41 4.31 -37.61
CA GLU A 393 -0.76 5.54 -37.10
C GLU A 393 -1.59 6.81 -37.38
N THR A 394 -2.33 6.84 -38.48
CA THR A 394 -3.19 7.98 -38.82
C THR A 394 -4.33 8.10 -37.80
N LYS A 395 -4.97 6.98 -37.50
CA LYS A 395 -6.04 6.93 -36.48
C LYS A 395 -5.53 7.21 -35.08
N ARG A 396 -4.32 6.75 -34.76
CA ARG A 396 -3.64 7.06 -33.50
C ARG A 396 -3.41 8.57 -33.34
N ALA A 397 -3.00 9.26 -34.41
CA ALA A 397 -2.80 10.71 -34.39
C ALA A 397 -4.09 11.53 -34.26
N GLU A 398 -5.23 10.97 -34.71
CA GLU A 398 -6.55 11.62 -34.67
C GLU A 398 -7.25 11.48 -33.31
N VAL A 399 -6.84 10.49 -32.46
CA VAL A 399 -7.51 10.21 -31.19
C VAL A 399 -6.85 10.93 -30.03
N GLU A 400 -7.59 11.82 -29.42
CA GLU A 400 -7.18 12.42 -28.16
C GLU A 400 -7.31 11.40 -27.00
N PRO A 401 -6.32 11.32 -26.06
CA PRO A 401 -6.35 10.43 -24.92
C PRO A 401 -7.64 10.56 -24.07
N ALA A 402 -8.16 11.77 -23.92
CA ALA A 402 -9.42 12.00 -23.20
C ALA A 402 -10.59 11.26 -23.87
N ARG A 403 -10.65 11.26 -25.21
CA ARG A 403 -11.69 10.58 -25.98
C ARG A 403 -11.62 9.06 -25.82
N ALA A 404 -10.41 8.49 -25.80
CA ALA A 404 -10.21 7.07 -25.53
C ALA A 404 -10.74 6.67 -24.15
N LEU A 405 -10.47 7.48 -23.11
CA LEU A 405 -10.99 7.24 -21.76
C LEU A 405 -12.52 7.31 -21.64
N GLU A 406 -13.16 8.20 -22.40
CA GLU A 406 -14.62 8.29 -22.46
C GLU A 406 -15.27 7.07 -23.14
N LEU A 407 -14.61 6.54 -24.16
CA LEU A 407 -15.13 5.44 -24.97
C LEU A 407 -14.94 4.07 -24.31
N LEU A 408 -13.91 3.90 -23.50
CA LEU A 408 -13.56 2.63 -22.87
C LEU A 408 -14.10 2.53 -21.44
N SER A 409 -14.57 1.35 -21.03
CA SER A 409 -15.01 1.07 -19.66
C SER A 409 -14.02 0.22 -18.89
N GLU A 410 -13.41 -0.74 -19.57
CA GLU A 410 -12.47 -1.65 -18.94
C GLU A 410 -11.13 -0.97 -18.65
N GLU A 411 -10.66 -1.06 -17.43
CA GLU A 411 -9.39 -0.43 -17.01
C GLU A 411 -8.19 -0.98 -17.79
N GLY A 412 -8.22 -2.27 -18.14
CA GLY A 412 -7.18 -2.87 -18.98
C GLY A 412 -7.16 -2.30 -20.40
N ALA A 413 -8.32 -2.10 -21.03
CA ALA A 413 -8.42 -1.50 -22.34
C ALA A 413 -8.00 -0.01 -22.33
N LYS A 414 -8.39 0.74 -21.31
CA LYS A 414 -7.93 2.12 -21.08
C LYS A 414 -6.41 2.19 -20.98
N PHE A 415 -5.81 1.29 -20.19
CA PHE A 415 -4.37 1.21 -20.05
C PHE A 415 -3.67 0.97 -21.39
N VAL A 416 -4.12 -0.02 -22.16
CA VAL A 416 -3.53 -0.37 -23.46
C VAL A 416 -3.68 0.79 -24.45
N ALA A 417 -4.87 1.38 -24.55
CA ALA A 417 -5.12 2.52 -25.45
C ALA A 417 -4.24 3.72 -25.10
N LEU A 418 -4.17 4.09 -23.81
CA LEU A 418 -3.32 5.20 -23.34
C LEU A 418 -1.83 4.91 -23.58
N SER A 419 -1.38 3.67 -23.37
CA SER A 419 -0.01 3.27 -23.66
C SER A 419 0.32 3.44 -25.13
N ILE A 420 -0.58 3.03 -26.03
CA ILE A 420 -0.41 3.19 -27.47
C ILE A 420 -0.38 4.67 -27.88
N LEU A 421 -1.27 5.49 -27.31
CA LEU A 421 -1.38 6.92 -27.60
C LEU A 421 -0.20 7.74 -27.01
N SER A 422 0.50 7.20 -26.01
CA SER A 422 1.61 7.89 -25.34
C SER A 422 2.99 7.62 -25.91
N GLU A 423 3.13 6.69 -26.86
CA GLU A 423 4.43 6.26 -27.39
C GLU A 423 4.51 6.55 -28.90
N ASP A 424 5.71 6.96 -29.34
CA ASP A 424 5.98 7.27 -30.74
C ASP A 424 6.15 5.99 -31.60
N SER A 425 6.50 4.84 -30.97
CA SER A 425 6.75 3.57 -31.64
C SER A 425 6.04 2.41 -30.98
N THR A 426 5.18 1.70 -31.72
CA THR A 426 4.52 0.47 -31.27
C THR A 426 5.52 -0.69 -31.10
N GLU A 427 6.66 -0.67 -31.81
CA GLU A 427 7.69 -1.70 -31.70
C GLU A 427 8.47 -1.57 -30.38
N GLU A 428 8.78 -0.36 -29.95
CA GLU A 428 9.39 -0.10 -28.64
C GLU A 428 8.42 -0.46 -27.50
N LEU A 429 7.14 -0.15 -27.66
CA LEU A 429 6.10 -0.49 -26.69
C LEU A 429 5.94 -2.01 -26.57
N ARG A 430 5.95 -2.74 -27.70
CA ARG A 430 5.91 -4.20 -27.74
C ARG A 430 7.10 -4.83 -27.02
N SER A 431 8.31 -4.32 -27.29
CA SER A 431 9.54 -4.80 -26.64
C SER A 431 9.47 -4.59 -25.14
N ARG A 432 8.97 -3.44 -24.69
CA ARG A 432 8.81 -3.12 -23.28
C ARG A 432 7.80 -4.05 -22.58
N TRP A 433 6.66 -4.33 -23.20
CA TRP A 433 5.69 -5.28 -22.65
C TRP A 433 6.24 -6.71 -22.57
N ALA A 434 6.97 -7.12 -23.61
CA ALA A 434 7.63 -8.43 -23.63
C ALA A 434 8.72 -8.55 -22.54
N GLU A 435 9.53 -7.50 -22.36
CA GLU A 435 10.55 -7.42 -21.31
C GLU A 435 9.94 -7.41 -19.90
N ALA A 436 8.75 -6.80 -19.74
CA ALA A 436 8.00 -6.80 -18.50
C ALA A 436 7.24 -8.12 -18.21
N GLY A 437 7.27 -9.08 -19.17
CA GLY A 437 6.49 -10.32 -19.06
C GLY A 437 4.97 -10.09 -19.08
N ASP A 438 4.51 -8.90 -19.50
CA ASP A 438 3.08 -8.56 -19.57
C ASP A 438 2.51 -8.93 -20.95
N ASP A 439 1.84 -10.04 -21.03
CA ASP A 439 1.20 -10.55 -22.25
C ASP A 439 -0.24 -10.03 -22.45
N TYR A 440 -0.83 -9.37 -21.45
CA TYR A 440 -2.21 -8.86 -21.50
C TYR A 440 -2.43 -7.86 -22.64
N PRO A 441 -1.58 -6.83 -22.87
CA PRO A 441 -1.78 -5.90 -23.96
C PRO A 441 -1.81 -6.59 -25.34
N MET A 442 -0.90 -7.54 -25.56
CA MET A 442 -0.84 -8.28 -26.82
C MET A 442 -2.00 -9.26 -26.99
N ARG A 443 -2.52 -9.86 -25.92
CA ARG A 443 -3.74 -10.67 -25.95
C ARG A 443 -4.96 -9.81 -26.25
N LEU A 444 -5.07 -8.61 -25.67
CA LEU A 444 -6.16 -7.67 -25.96
C LEU A 444 -6.14 -7.26 -27.43
N ILE A 445 -4.99 -6.85 -27.97
CA ILE A 445 -4.80 -6.50 -29.37
C ILE A 445 -5.15 -7.67 -30.30
N SER A 446 -4.72 -8.90 -29.97
CA SER A 446 -5.08 -10.12 -30.71
C SER A 446 -6.58 -10.41 -30.69
N THR A 447 -7.26 -10.17 -29.57
CA THR A 447 -8.72 -10.29 -29.46
C THR A 447 -9.40 -9.26 -30.36
N GLY A 448 -8.91 -8.02 -30.40
CA GLY A 448 -9.39 -6.97 -31.27
C GLY A 448 -9.21 -7.31 -32.74
N TRP A 449 -8.06 -7.83 -33.14
CA TRP A 449 -7.83 -8.34 -34.49
C TRP A 449 -8.85 -9.42 -34.86
N GLY A 450 -9.07 -10.42 -34.00
CA GLY A 450 -10.04 -11.48 -34.23
C GLY A 450 -11.47 -10.94 -34.36
N HIS A 451 -11.83 -9.88 -33.65
CA HIS A 451 -13.15 -9.22 -33.79
C HIS A 451 -13.25 -8.48 -35.13
N CYS A 452 -12.25 -7.67 -35.52
CA CYS A 452 -12.21 -6.99 -36.80
C CYS A 452 -12.24 -7.97 -37.98
N ALA A 453 -11.45 -9.05 -37.92
CA ALA A 453 -11.39 -10.06 -38.95
C ALA A 453 -12.74 -10.78 -39.19
N LYS A 454 -13.53 -11.03 -38.11
CA LYS A 454 -14.86 -11.63 -38.20
C LYS A 454 -15.90 -10.70 -38.83
N ASN A 455 -15.75 -9.40 -38.66
CA ASN A 455 -16.65 -8.38 -39.22
C ASN A 455 -16.23 -7.89 -40.61
N GLY A 456 -15.15 -8.45 -41.18
CA GLY A 456 -14.59 -8.12 -42.49
C GLY A 456 -13.60 -6.98 -42.38
N GLU A 457 -12.50 -7.02 -43.17
CA GLU A 457 -11.59 -5.89 -43.35
C GLU A 457 -12.30 -4.83 -44.21
N ARG A 458 -13.00 -3.90 -43.55
CA ARG A 458 -13.70 -2.79 -44.20
C ARG A 458 -12.94 -1.50 -43.98
N GLU A 459 -12.89 -0.65 -44.99
CA GLU A 459 -12.32 0.69 -44.88
C GLU A 459 -13.01 1.55 -43.81
N ASP A 460 -14.28 1.20 -43.45
CA ASP A 460 -15.10 1.89 -42.45
C ASP A 460 -15.05 1.25 -41.03
N MET A 461 -14.15 0.26 -40.80
CA MET A 461 -14.09 -0.46 -39.53
C MET A 461 -13.88 0.48 -38.32
N TRP A 462 -13.09 1.52 -38.49
CA TRP A 462 -12.89 2.55 -37.46
C TRP A 462 -14.20 3.23 -37.02
N ASP A 463 -15.01 3.66 -37.99
CA ASP A 463 -16.27 4.34 -37.72
C ASP A 463 -17.30 3.36 -37.08
N ILE A 464 -17.27 2.11 -37.50
CA ILE A 464 -18.11 1.05 -36.94
C ILE A 464 -17.75 0.85 -35.45
N VAL A 465 -16.47 0.73 -35.11
CA VAL A 465 -15.99 0.52 -33.74
C VAL A 465 -16.31 1.74 -32.87
N LEU A 466 -16.03 2.94 -33.34
CA LEU A 466 -16.38 4.17 -32.61
C LEU A 466 -17.90 4.28 -32.34
N SER A 467 -18.71 4.03 -33.37
CA SER A 467 -20.18 4.06 -33.26
C SER A 467 -20.72 3.01 -32.27
N ALA A 468 -20.10 1.82 -32.22
CA ALA A 468 -20.45 0.78 -31.28
C ALA A 468 -20.14 1.21 -29.84
N LEU A 469 -18.92 1.70 -29.59
CA LEU A 469 -18.50 2.17 -28.27
C LEU A 469 -19.35 3.34 -27.77
N GLU A 470 -19.62 4.34 -28.60
CA GLU A 470 -20.50 5.46 -28.26
C GLU A 470 -21.91 5.01 -27.89
N THR A 471 -22.40 3.99 -28.60
CA THR A 471 -23.72 3.41 -28.32
C THR A 471 -23.74 2.71 -26.97
N MET A 472 -22.69 1.93 -26.67
CA MET A 472 -22.53 1.26 -25.39
C MET A 472 -22.48 2.28 -24.24
N ARG A 473 -21.64 3.30 -24.34
CA ARG A 473 -21.55 4.36 -23.31
C ARG A 473 -22.88 5.10 -23.12
N SER A 474 -23.58 5.41 -24.22
CA SER A 474 -24.89 6.03 -24.14
C SER A 474 -25.91 5.14 -23.42
N LYS A 475 -25.83 3.82 -23.62
CA LYS A 475 -26.69 2.83 -22.95
C LYS A 475 -26.36 2.70 -21.47
N ASP A 476 -25.07 2.59 -21.11
CA ASP A 476 -24.63 2.53 -19.72
C ASP A 476 -25.08 3.78 -18.94
N ARG A 477 -24.92 4.96 -19.54
CA ARG A 477 -25.34 6.23 -18.94
C ARG A 477 -26.87 6.30 -18.80
N PHE A 478 -27.60 5.83 -19.80
CA PHE A 478 -29.06 5.73 -19.76
C PHE A 478 -29.54 4.83 -18.63
N ASP A 479 -28.92 3.65 -18.46
CA ASP A 479 -29.28 2.69 -17.41
C ASP A 479 -28.98 3.27 -16.01
N ALA A 480 -27.83 3.92 -15.84
CA ALA A 480 -27.48 4.60 -14.59
C ALA A 480 -28.48 5.72 -14.22
N LEU A 481 -28.87 6.53 -15.19
CA LEU A 481 -29.86 7.59 -14.97
C LEU A 481 -31.27 7.02 -14.71
N ARG A 482 -31.63 5.91 -15.35
CA ARG A 482 -32.89 5.20 -15.09
C ARG A 482 -32.97 4.69 -13.65
N GLU A 483 -31.87 4.14 -13.11
CA GLU A 483 -31.81 3.70 -11.73
C GLU A 483 -31.93 4.87 -10.74
N LYS A 484 -31.22 5.97 -10.99
CA LYS A 484 -31.35 7.19 -10.17
C LYS A 484 -32.77 7.75 -10.19
N HIS A 485 -33.39 7.77 -11.36
CA HIS A 485 -34.80 8.20 -11.50
C HIS A 485 -35.74 7.29 -10.70
N ALA A 486 -35.55 5.97 -10.77
CA ALA A 486 -36.40 5.02 -10.05
C ALA A 486 -36.28 5.17 -8.52
N ARG A 487 -35.11 5.66 -8.02
CA ARG A 487 -34.90 5.97 -6.60
C ARG A 487 -35.34 7.38 -6.19
N GLY A 488 -35.78 8.23 -7.15
CA GLY A 488 -36.14 9.60 -6.88
C GLY A 488 -34.94 10.54 -6.64
N GLU A 489 -33.74 10.13 -7.03
CA GLU A 489 -32.47 10.82 -6.77
C GLU A 489 -31.96 11.66 -7.95
N ALA A 490 -32.66 11.60 -9.11
CA ALA A 490 -32.24 12.29 -10.33
C ALA A 490 -32.50 13.80 -10.26
N SER A 491 -31.47 14.59 -10.54
CA SER A 491 -31.61 16.06 -10.67
C SER A 491 -32.42 16.44 -11.91
N PRO A 492 -32.94 17.70 -12.01
CA PRO A 492 -33.61 18.17 -13.22
C PRO A 492 -32.76 18.14 -14.49
N GLU A 493 -31.44 18.27 -14.36
CA GLU A 493 -30.51 18.18 -15.49
C GLU A 493 -30.30 16.71 -15.90
N GLU A 494 -30.13 15.82 -14.96
CA GLU A 494 -30.02 14.36 -15.19
C GLU A 494 -31.31 13.81 -15.81
N MET A 495 -32.49 14.35 -15.44
CA MET A 495 -33.77 13.99 -16.05
C MET A 495 -33.84 14.43 -17.52
N ARG A 496 -33.34 15.62 -17.87
CA ARG A 496 -33.25 16.05 -19.26
C ARG A 496 -32.34 15.16 -20.08
N GLU A 497 -31.16 14.88 -19.56
CA GLU A 497 -30.19 13.96 -20.17
C GLU A 497 -30.80 12.57 -20.40
N TYR A 498 -31.48 12.00 -19.39
CA TYR A 498 -32.21 10.73 -19.50
C TYR A 498 -33.19 10.69 -20.66
N LEU A 499 -34.00 11.76 -20.81
CA LEU A 499 -34.99 11.87 -21.89
C LEU A 499 -34.33 12.02 -23.26
N GLU A 500 -33.21 12.73 -23.38
CA GLU A 500 -32.42 12.84 -24.61
C GLU A 500 -31.81 11.51 -25.02
N LEU A 501 -31.17 10.80 -24.10
CA LEU A 501 -30.60 9.48 -24.35
C LEU A 501 -31.68 8.46 -24.74
N ALA A 502 -32.85 8.50 -24.09
CA ALA A 502 -33.99 7.66 -24.47
C ALA A 502 -34.45 7.90 -25.93
N ARG A 503 -34.44 9.16 -26.38
CA ARG A 503 -34.79 9.52 -27.77
C ARG A 503 -33.68 9.08 -28.75
N LYS A 504 -32.43 9.24 -28.39
CA LYS A 504 -31.26 8.87 -29.21
C LYS A 504 -31.20 7.35 -29.42
N LEU A 505 -31.38 6.56 -28.36
CA LEU A 505 -31.34 5.10 -28.41
C LEU A 505 -32.56 4.53 -29.23
N LYS A 506 -33.75 5.07 -29.04
CA LYS A 506 -34.93 4.67 -29.85
C LYS A 506 -34.83 4.97 -31.35
N ARG A 507 -34.02 5.94 -31.76
CA ARG A 507 -33.82 6.27 -33.19
C ARG A 507 -32.85 5.34 -33.89
N ARG A 508 -31.97 4.62 -33.13
CA ARG A 508 -30.99 3.69 -33.69
C ARG A 508 -31.51 2.25 -33.78
N ASP A 509 -32.58 1.92 -33.04
CA ASP A 509 -33.28 0.61 -33.12
C ASP A 509 -34.33 0.54 -34.28
N ARG A 510 -34.42 1.60 -35.08
CA ARG A 510 -35.23 1.67 -36.30
C ARG A 510 -34.31 1.74 -37.52
#